data_dc78d12b7e56280f744f48dace8429fd
#
_entry.id   dc78d12b7e56280f744f48dace8429fd
#
_cell.length_a   1.000
_cell.length_b   1.000
_cell.length_c   1.000
_cell.angle_alpha   90.00
_cell.angle_beta   90.00
_cell.angle_gamma   90.00
#
_symmetry.space_group_name_H-M   'P 1'
#
loop_
_entity.id
_entity.type
_entity.pdbx_description
1 polymer ?
#
loop_
_entity_poly.entity_id
_entity_poly.type
_entity_poly.pdbx_seq_one_letter_code
_entity_poly.pdbx_strand_id
1 'polypeptide(L)'
;MIFLAALMAVSMCGIAQMPKIQKAVIKTPTATCEECKAIIEKIAPQYLDGLVKMVVNFKTKQTQVSWYPDRTNIEEIKTAIANAGFDADDVTANPDTYKKLPICCKKIEDGGGPQPKKKE
;
A
#
# COMPACT_ATOMS: atom_id res chain seq x y z
N MET A 1 -5.28 43.69 53.55
CA MET A 1 -4.97 43.64 52.11
C MET A 1 -4.76 42.19 51.72
N ILE A 2 -5.75 41.68 51.06
CA ILE A 2 -5.71 40.29 50.58
C ILE A 2 -5.31 40.33 49.13
N PHE A 3 -4.11 39.89 48.86
CA PHE A 3 -3.71 39.65 47.47
C PHE A 3 -4.24 38.29 47.05
N LEU A 4 -5.29 38.29 46.28
CA LEU A 4 -5.71 37.10 45.56
C LEU A 4 -4.76 36.93 44.37
N ALA A 5 -3.79 36.09 44.54
CA ALA A 5 -3.06 35.58 43.42
C ALA A 5 -3.99 34.61 42.67
N ALA A 6 -4.59 35.10 41.63
CA ALA A 6 -5.31 34.23 40.71
C ALA A 6 -4.29 33.37 40.00
N LEU A 7 -4.13 32.16 40.47
CA LEU A 7 -3.35 31.14 39.78
C LEU A 7 -4.16 30.75 38.56
N MET A 8 -3.86 31.34 37.43
CA MET A 8 -4.35 30.89 36.16
C MET A 8 -3.65 29.55 35.88
N ALA A 9 -4.31 28.50 36.30
CA ALA A 9 -3.97 27.17 35.80
C ALA A 9 -4.31 27.14 34.30
N VAL A 10 -3.33 27.43 33.49
CA VAL A 10 -3.44 27.16 32.06
C VAL A 10 -3.47 25.64 31.93
N SER A 11 -4.67 25.13 31.89
CA SER A 11 -4.89 23.75 31.46
C SER A 11 -4.46 23.67 30.00
N MET A 12 -3.23 23.30 29.77
CA MET A 12 -2.84 22.84 28.46
C MET A 12 -3.53 21.51 28.23
N CYS A 13 -4.72 21.59 27.66
CA CYS A 13 -5.29 20.41 27.00
C CYS A 13 -4.32 20.02 25.90
N GLY A 14 -3.45 19.06 26.18
CA GLY A 14 -2.71 18.40 25.14
C GLY A 14 -3.72 17.78 24.19
N ILE A 15 -3.92 18.43 23.06
CA ILE A 15 -4.68 17.84 21.97
C ILE A 15 -3.84 16.65 21.54
N ALA A 16 -4.28 15.45 21.93
CA ALA A 16 -3.71 14.24 21.39
C ALA A 16 -4.01 14.29 19.87
N GLN A 17 -3.02 14.67 19.10
CA GLN A 17 -3.13 14.62 17.66
C GLN A 17 -3.24 13.17 17.26
N MET A 18 -4.43 12.77 16.80
CA MET A 18 -4.58 11.49 16.13
C MET A 18 -3.62 11.46 14.94
N PRO A 19 -2.83 10.37 14.78
CA PRO A 19 -1.94 10.28 13.63
C PRO A 19 -2.77 10.46 12.36
N LYS A 20 -2.37 11.42 11.55
CA LYS A 20 -3.06 11.76 10.32
C LYS A 20 -2.79 10.67 9.30
N ILE A 21 -3.84 10.02 8.79
CA ILE A 21 -3.73 9.01 7.75
C ILE A 21 -3.04 9.61 6.53
N GLN A 22 -1.99 8.97 6.06
CA GLN A 22 -1.30 9.33 4.83
C GLN A 22 -1.86 8.55 3.66
N LYS A 23 -1.84 9.15 2.49
CA LYS A 23 -2.33 8.54 1.24
C LYS A 23 -1.28 8.73 0.14
N ALA A 24 -1.16 7.74 -0.71
CA ALA A 24 -0.30 7.84 -1.88
C ALA A 24 -0.80 6.91 -2.99
N VAL A 25 -0.25 7.11 -4.18
CA VAL A 25 -0.47 6.25 -5.34
C VAL A 25 0.87 5.64 -5.72
N ILE A 26 0.91 4.32 -5.80
CA ILE A 26 2.10 3.56 -6.18
C ILE A 26 1.87 3.03 -7.59
N LYS A 27 2.86 3.16 -8.46
CA LYS A 27 2.82 2.55 -9.78
C LYS A 27 3.05 1.05 -9.66
N THR A 28 2.11 0.27 -10.16
CA THR A 28 2.17 -1.19 -10.17
C THR A 28 2.02 -1.68 -11.61
N PRO A 29 3.04 -1.46 -12.46
CA PRO A 29 2.92 -1.64 -13.90
C PRO A 29 2.70 -3.09 -14.34
N THR A 30 3.02 -4.05 -13.49
CA THR A 30 2.83 -5.47 -13.79
C THR A 30 1.49 -6.02 -13.28
N ALA A 31 0.72 -5.23 -12.55
CA ALA A 31 -0.65 -5.56 -12.13
C ALA A 31 -1.62 -5.24 -13.26
N THR A 32 -1.80 -6.19 -14.19
CA THR A 32 -2.51 -5.96 -15.45
C THR A 32 -3.84 -6.67 -15.59
N CYS A 33 -4.23 -7.47 -14.60
CA CYS A 33 -5.49 -8.22 -14.64
C CYS A 33 -6.11 -8.31 -13.24
N GLU A 34 -7.34 -8.78 -13.19
CA GLU A 34 -8.09 -8.90 -11.95
C GLU A 34 -7.44 -9.86 -10.95
N GLU A 35 -6.80 -10.92 -11.44
CA GLU A 35 -6.04 -11.85 -10.60
C GLU A 35 -4.86 -11.16 -9.91
N CYS A 36 -4.16 -10.28 -10.63
CA CYS A 36 -3.07 -9.48 -10.06
C CYS A 36 -3.57 -8.60 -8.92
N LYS A 37 -4.69 -7.93 -9.12
CA LYS A 37 -5.36 -7.12 -8.09
C LYS A 37 -5.67 -7.97 -6.86
N ALA A 38 -6.29 -9.12 -7.04
CA ALA A 38 -6.67 -10.01 -5.95
C ALA A 38 -5.45 -10.48 -5.15
N ILE A 39 -4.36 -10.81 -5.83
CA ILE A 39 -3.12 -11.28 -5.19
C ILE A 39 -2.49 -10.17 -4.34
N ILE A 40 -2.37 -8.97 -4.90
CA ILE A 40 -1.78 -7.84 -4.18
C ILE A 40 -2.61 -7.49 -2.94
N GLU A 41 -3.91 -7.34 -3.12
CA GLU A 41 -4.81 -6.94 -2.03
C GLU A 41 -4.93 -8.00 -0.92
N LYS A 42 -4.65 -9.25 -1.25
CA LYS A 42 -4.65 -10.34 -0.27
C LYS A 42 -3.31 -10.52 0.44
N ILE A 43 -2.22 -10.45 -0.31
CA ILE A 43 -0.89 -10.85 0.18
C ILE A 43 -0.12 -9.68 0.76
N ALA A 44 -0.07 -8.54 0.07
CA ALA A 44 0.72 -7.40 0.52
C ALA A 44 0.32 -6.90 1.92
N PRO A 45 -0.97 -6.80 2.29
CA PRO A 45 -1.33 -6.38 3.63
C PRO A 45 -0.82 -7.27 4.76
N GLN A 46 -0.52 -8.54 4.48
CA GLN A 46 -0.01 -9.47 5.49
C GLN A 46 1.40 -9.11 5.97
N TYR A 47 2.13 -8.33 5.19
CA TYR A 47 3.47 -7.84 5.53
C TYR A 47 3.46 -6.49 6.25
N LEU A 48 2.28 -5.90 6.45
CA LEU A 48 2.15 -4.52 6.93
C LEU A 48 1.34 -4.45 8.22
N ASP A 49 1.82 -3.61 9.15
CA ASP A 49 1.04 -3.15 10.29
C ASP A 49 0.72 -1.67 10.05
N GLY A 50 -0.53 -1.29 10.25
CA GLY A 50 -0.95 0.10 10.10
C GLY A 50 -1.43 0.49 8.70
N LEU A 51 -1.60 -0.48 7.81
CA LEU A 51 -2.25 -0.23 6.53
C LEU A 51 -3.76 -0.02 6.76
N VAL A 52 -4.29 1.07 6.24
CA VAL A 52 -5.73 1.39 6.31
C VAL A 52 -6.46 0.86 5.08
N LYS A 53 -5.88 1.10 3.90
CA LYS A 53 -6.50 0.74 2.64
C LYS A 53 -5.45 0.47 1.57
N MET A 54 -5.73 -0.51 0.73
CA MET A 54 -4.95 -0.80 -0.46
C MET A 54 -5.91 -1.22 -1.56
N VAL A 55 -5.98 -0.42 -2.63
CA VAL A 55 -6.86 -0.68 -3.77
C VAL A 55 -6.03 -0.64 -5.05
N VAL A 56 -5.97 -1.76 -5.72
CA VAL A 56 -5.27 -1.89 -7.01
C VAL A 56 -6.21 -1.56 -8.15
N ASN A 57 -5.78 -0.66 -9.01
CA ASN A 57 -6.46 -0.42 -10.29
C ASN A 57 -5.58 -0.97 -11.41
N PHE A 58 -5.91 -2.15 -11.91
CA PHE A 58 -5.12 -2.80 -12.95
C PHE A 58 -5.30 -2.16 -14.33
N LYS A 59 -6.37 -1.37 -14.52
CA LYS A 59 -6.58 -0.64 -15.77
C LYS A 59 -5.62 0.53 -15.91
N THR A 60 -5.39 1.26 -14.82
CA THR A 60 -4.44 2.38 -14.79
C THR A 60 -3.05 1.96 -14.33
N LYS A 61 -2.90 0.70 -13.87
CA LYS A 61 -1.65 0.17 -13.33
C LYS A 61 -1.12 0.96 -12.15
N GLN A 62 -2.04 1.34 -11.27
CA GLN A 62 -1.76 2.12 -10.06
C GLN A 62 -2.44 1.49 -8.86
N THR A 63 -1.82 1.61 -7.71
CA THR A 63 -2.36 1.13 -6.43
C THR A 63 -2.49 2.30 -5.47
N GLN A 64 -3.71 2.56 -5.01
CA GLN A 64 -3.98 3.57 -4.00
C GLN A 64 -3.80 2.96 -2.61
N VAL A 65 -3.01 3.61 -1.77
CA VAL A 65 -2.74 3.15 -0.41
C VAL A 65 -3.00 4.26 0.60
N SER A 66 -3.45 3.85 1.78
CA SER A 66 -3.62 4.72 2.95
C SER A 66 -3.07 4.00 4.17
N TRP A 67 -2.38 4.72 5.03
CA TRP A 67 -1.71 4.11 6.19
C TRP A 67 -1.59 5.07 7.36
N TYR A 68 -1.31 4.52 8.54
CA TYR A 68 -0.96 5.27 9.73
C TYR A 68 0.55 5.49 9.76
N PRO A 69 1.02 6.76 9.70
CA PRO A 69 2.46 7.05 9.56
C PRO A 69 3.30 6.71 10.78
N ASP A 70 2.66 6.47 11.92
CA ASP A 70 3.33 6.01 13.14
C ASP A 70 3.59 4.50 13.16
N ARG A 71 3.04 3.74 12.21
CA ARG A 71 3.16 2.29 12.15
C ARG A 71 3.87 1.77 10.91
N THR A 72 3.71 2.45 9.80
CA THR A 72 4.33 2.07 8.53
C THR A 72 4.64 3.30 7.69
N ASN A 73 5.29 3.09 6.56
CA ASN A 73 5.65 4.16 5.63
C ASN A 73 5.54 3.65 4.20
N ILE A 74 5.68 4.59 3.24
CA ILE A 74 5.53 4.25 1.82
C ILE A 74 6.54 3.20 1.36
N GLU A 75 7.77 3.24 1.86
CA GLU A 75 8.81 2.29 1.47
C GLU A 75 8.48 0.87 1.92
N GLU A 76 7.94 0.71 3.11
CA GLU A 76 7.47 -0.60 3.60
C GLU A 76 6.30 -1.12 2.78
N ILE A 77 5.40 -0.23 2.37
CA ILE A 77 4.25 -0.59 1.54
C ILE A 77 4.71 -1.06 0.16
N LYS A 78 5.64 -0.35 -0.47
CA LYS A 78 6.23 -0.77 -1.74
C LYS A 78 6.92 -2.13 -1.61
N THR A 79 7.66 -2.33 -0.54
CA THR A 79 8.32 -3.60 -0.25
C THR A 79 7.32 -4.73 -0.08
N ALA A 80 6.20 -4.48 0.58
CA ALA A 80 5.13 -5.47 0.74
C ALA A 80 4.53 -5.89 -0.61
N ILE A 81 4.32 -4.93 -1.50
CA ILE A 81 3.84 -5.20 -2.86
C ILE A 81 4.89 -6.01 -3.64
N ALA A 82 6.16 -5.66 -3.49
CA ALA A 82 7.26 -6.39 -4.12
C ALA A 82 7.34 -7.83 -3.60
N ASN A 83 7.11 -8.05 -2.31
CA ASN A 83 7.06 -9.38 -1.71
C ASN A 83 5.85 -10.20 -2.19
N ALA A 84 4.81 -9.55 -2.66
CA ALA A 84 3.68 -10.22 -3.32
C ALA A 84 4.01 -10.62 -4.77
N GLY A 85 5.13 -10.17 -5.33
CA GLY A 85 5.62 -10.52 -6.66
C GLY A 85 5.44 -9.44 -7.72
N PHE A 86 5.15 -8.20 -7.33
CA PHE A 86 4.86 -7.10 -8.25
C PHE A 86 5.82 -5.93 -8.08
N ASP A 87 6.20 -5.30 -9.19
CA ASP A 87 6.97 -4.07 -9.11
C ASP A 87 6.11 -2.95 -8.49
N ALA A 88 6.71 -2.18 -7.59
CA ALA A 88 6.07 -1.09 -6.89
C ALA A 88 6.94 0.16 -6.99
N ASP A 89 6.61 1.08 -7.89
CA ASP A 89 7.41 2.25 -8.25
C ASP A 89 8.86 1.83 -8.60
N ASP A 90 9.82 2.21 -7.76
CA ASP A 90 11.23 1.92 -7.92
C ASP A 90 11.67 0.59 -7.27
N VAL A 91 10.76 -0.09 -6.57
CA VAL A 91 11.06 -1.35 -5.89
C VAL A 91 10.73 -2.52 -6.81
N THR A 92 11.74 -3.33 -7.12
CA THR A 92 11.59 -4.49 -7.99
C THR A 92 10.92 -5.65 -7.26
N ALA A 93 10.04 -6.37 -7.94
CA ALA A 93 9.38 -7.56 -7.41
C ALA A 93 10.36 -8.60 -6.89
N ASN A 94 10.00 -9.26 -5.79
CA ASN A 94 10.74 -10.41 -5.29
C ASN A 94 10.75 -11.52 -6.36
N PRO A 95 11.91 -11.95 -6.86
CA PRO A 95 11.96 -12.91 -7.96
C PRO A 95 11.35 -14.28 -7.64
N ASP A 96 11.46 -14.73 -6.40
CA ASP A 96 10.92 -16.04 -6.00
C ASP A 96 9.39 -16.02 -5.99
N THR A 97 8.79 -14.94 -5.51
CA THR A 97 7.34 -14.77 -5.52
C THR A 97 6.82 -14.52 -6.93
N TYR A 98 7.55 -13.71 -7.70
CA TYR A 98 7.21 -13.42 -9.09
C TYR A 98 7.08 -14.71 -9.93
N LYS A 99 7.98 -15.65 -9.75
CA LYS A 99 7.97 -16.94 -10.48
C LYS A 99 6.68 -17.73 -10.24
N LYS A 100 6.05 -17.55 -9.09
CA LYS A 100 4.85 -18.28 -8.69
C LYS A 100 3.55 -17.61 -9.16
N LEU A 101 3.64 -16.43 -9.77
CA LEU A 101 2.47 -15.70 -10.22
C LEU A 101 1.80 -16.37 -11.42
N PRO A 102 0.47 -16.19 -11.56
CA PRO A 102 -0.22 -16.58 -12.81
C PRO A 102 0.39 -15.86 -14.00
N ILE A 103 0.27 -16.47 -15.18
CA ILE A 103 0.86 -15.94 -16.40
C ILE A 103 0.40 -14.53 -16.74
N CYS A 104 -0.86 -14.18 -16.43
CA CYS A 104 -1.39 -12.84 -16.67
C CYS A 104 -0.72 -11.76 -15.80
N CYS A 105 -0.07 -12.16 -14.69
CA CYS A 105 0.65 -11.25 -13.79
C CYS A 105 2.16 -11.20 -14.09
N LYS A 106 2.63 -11.98 -15.03
CA LYS A 106 4.02 -11.94 -15.47
C LYS A 106 4.22 -10.90 -16.56
N LYS A 107 5.44 -10.41 -16.69
CA LYS A 107 5.79 -9.42 -17.71
C LYS A 107 5.64 -10.02 -19.12
N ILE A 108 5.31 -9.17 -20.07
CA ILE A 108 5.18 -9.56 -21.49
C ILE A 108 6.47 -10.19 -22.01
N GLU A 109 7.61 -9.64 -21.63
CA GLU A 109 8.95 -10.14 -21.98
C GLU A 109 9.23 -11.55 -21.47
N ASP A 110 8.50 -11.98 -20.41
CA ASP A 110 8.59 -13.33 -19.85
C ASP A 110 7.48 -14.24 -20.38
N GLY A 111 6.78 -13.82 -21.43
CA GLY A 111 5.68 -14.56 -22.01
C GLY A 111 4.33 -14.38 -21.32
N GLY A 112 4.26 -13.40 -20.41
CA GLY A 112 3.06 -13.12 -19.63
C GLY A 112 2.25 -11.96 -20.19
N GLY A 113 1.42 -11.39 -19.31
CA GLY A 113 0.55 -10.27 -19.62
C GLY A 113 -0.90 -10.67 -19.70
N PRO A 114 -1.80 -9.71 -19.97
CA PRO A 114 -3.23 -9.99 -20.06
C PRO A 114 -3.52 -11.06 -21.08
N GLN A 115 -4.24 -12.10 -20.66
CA GLN A 115 -4.62 -13.19 -21.55
C GLN A 115 -5.96 -12.87 -22.21
N PRO A 116 -6.15 -13.26 -23.48
CA PRO A 116 -7.45 -13.10 -24.11
C PRO A 116 -8.50 -13.92 -23.35
N LYS A 117 -9.69 -13.33 -23.16
CA LYS A 117 -10.80 -14.07 -22.57
C LYS A 117 -11.09 -15.27 -23.44
N LYS A 118 -11.08 -16.47 -22.85
CA LYS A 118 -11.57 -17.65 -23.55
C LYS A 118 -13.04 -17.44 -23.86
N LYS A 119 -13.35 -17.40 -25.12
CA LYS A 119 -14.74 -17.53 -25.59
C LYS A 119 -15.14 -18.98 -25.41
N GLU A 120 -16.02 -19.20 -24.49
CA GLU A 120 -16.77 -20.47 -24.47
C GLU A 120 -17.85 -20.45 -25.51
#